data_0940eaf0be8cfe1b6c5e902cb3fde1f8
#
_entry.id   0940eaf0be8cfe1b6c5e902cb3fde1f8
#
_cell.length_a   1.000
_cell.length_b   1.000
_cell.length_c   1.000
_cell.angle_alpha   90.00
_cell.angle_beta   90.00
_cell.angle_gamma   90.00
#
_symmetry.space_group_name_H-M   'P 1'
#
loop_
_entity.id
_entity.type
_entity.pdbx_description
1 polymer ?
#
loop_
_entity_poly.entity_id
_entity_poly.type
_entity_poly.pdbx_seq_one_letter_code
_entity_poly.pdbx_strand_id
1 'polypeptide(L)'
;MTDAAREAARVLAGATTHAKNRGLEAIAAALVERADQILAANAEDMARGRAEQMSDGLLDRLALTKDRLRSIADAVLEIVALPDPVGQVVRGSRTDIGLRVTQERVPLGVIGIIYEARPNVTIDAASLAIKAGNAVILRGGSAAQASNRVLIEVCRDALTSVGLPADAIQSVDEWGRAGARAMMRARGAIDALIPRGGAGLINAIVEESRVPVIETGTGNCHLYVDASADLEAAEAIIMNAKTQRVGVCNAAETLLVHTDVAQRFLVAAITRLTTAGVTIHADEVTRAIVDGQPSIDADMIVPATETDWE
;
A
#
# COMPACT_ATOMS: atom_id res chain seq x y z
N MET A 1 6.71 -25.35 0.75
CA MET A 1 6.06 -24.02 0.64
C MET A 1 5.69 -23.69 -0.81
N THR A 2 6.62 -23.51 -1.72
CA THR A 2 6.33 -23.12 -3.12
C THR A 2 5.47 -24.13 -3.88
N ASP A 3 5.68 -25.43 -3.71
CA ASP A 3 4.85 -26.46 -4.37
C ASP A 3 3.42 -26.44 -3.85
N ALA A 4 3.23 -26.27 -2.52
CA ALA A 4 1.91 -26.13 -1.92
C ALA A 4 1.20 -24.83 -2.40
N ALA A 5 1.92 -23.72 -2.53
CA ALA A 5 1.37 -22.50 -3.09
C ALA A 5 0.95 -22.68 -4.56
N ARG A 6 1.75 -23.38 -5.37
CA ARG A 6 1.41 -23.69 -6.76
C ARG A 6 0.18 -24.56 -6.90
N GLU A 7 0.03 -25.56 -6.04
CA GLU A 7 -1.17 -26.39 -6.05
C GLU A 7 -2.40 -25.56 -5.64
N ALA A 8 -2.27 -24.75 -4.60
CA ALA A 8 -3.34 -23.83 -4.20
C ALA A 8 -3.70 -22.83 -5.30
N ALA A 9 -2.71 -22.30 -6.04
CA ALA A 9 -2.94 -21.42 -7.18
C ALA A 9 -3.75 -22.10 -8.30
N ARG A 10 -3.47 -23.39 -8.59
CA ARG A 10 -4.25 -24.16 -9.58
C ARG A 10 -5.72 -24.30 -9.16
N VAL A 11 -5.97 -24.58 -7.87
CA VAL A 11 -7.33 -24.66 -7.33
C VAL A 11 -8.04 -23.31 -7.45
N LEU A 12 -7.37 -22.20 -7.07
CA LEU A 12 -7.95 -20.86 -7.14
C LEU A 12 -8.20 -20.40 -8.58
N ALA A 13 -7.34 -20.75 -9.52
CA ALA A 13 -7.52 -20.40 -10.94
C ALA A 13 -8.79 -21.03 -11.55
N GLY A 14 -9.19 -22.21 -11.05
CA GLY A 14 -10.44 -22.87 -11.43
C GLY A 14 -11.65 -22.54 -10.54
N ALA A 15 -11.45 -21.74 -9.49
CA ALA A 15 -12.52 -21.41 -8.55
C ALA A 15 -13.50 -20.40 -9.15
N THR A 16 -14.79 -20.61 -8.91
CA THR A 16 -15.84 -19.68 -9.32
C THR A 16 -15.75 -18.38 -8.53
N THR A 17 -16.26 -17.27 -9.10
CA THR A 17 -16.42 -15.99 -8.40
C THR A 17 -17.10 -16.17 -7.04
N HIS A 18 -18.17 -16.99 -6.99
CA HIS A 18 -18.90 -17.28 -5.76
C HIS A 18 -18.01 -17.96 -4.69
N ALA A 19 -17.20 -18.95 -5.10
CA ALA A 19 -16.29 -19.63 -4.15
C ALA A 19 -15.22 -18.66 -3.61
N LYS A 20 -14.60 -17.84 -4.45
CA LYS A 20 -13.64 -16.82 -4.04
C LYS A 20 -14.27 -15.77 -3.11
N ASN A 21 -15.47 -15.29 -3.45
CA ASN A 21 -16.20 -14.33 -2.61
C ASN A 21 -16.52 -14.91 -1.23
N ARG A 22 -17.00 -16.16 -1.14
CA ARG A 22 -17.20 -16.84 0.15
C ARG A 22 -15.93 -16.92 0.98
N GLY A 23 -14.77 -17.16 0.35
CA GLY A 23 -13.48 -17.13 1.02
C GLY A 23 -13.15 -15.77 1.63
N LEU A 24 -13.39 -14.70 0.87
CA LEU A 24 -13.18 -13.33 1.33
C LEU A 24 -14.17 -12.93 2.44
N GLU A 25 -15.44 -13.29 2.31
CA GLU A 25 -16.46 -13.07 3.35
C GLU A 25 -16.09 -13.78 4.66
N ALA A 26 -15.59 -15.01 4.57
CA ALA A 26 -15.11 -15.76 5.73
C ALA A 26 -13.88 -15.08 6.38
N ILE A 27 -12.95 -14.56 5.57
CA ILE A 27 -11.80 -13.77 6.08
C ILE A 27 -12.32 -12.52 6.81
N ALA A 28 -13.22 -11.75 6.21
CA ALA A 28 -13.77 -10.53 6.84
C ALA A 28 -14.44 -10.84 8.18
N ALA A 29 -15.25 -11.89 8.25
CA ALA A 29 -15.89 -12.35 9.49
C ALA A 29 -14.86 -12.77 10.55
N ALA A 30 -13.88 -13.59 10.17
CA ALA A 30 -12.85 -14.09 11.08
C ALA A 30 -11.96 -12.97 11.67
N LEU A 31 -11.68 -11.90 10.91
CA LEU A 31 -10.94 -10.72 11.41
C LEU A 31 -11.67 -10.05 12.58
N VAL A 32 -12.99 -9.98 12.51
CA VAL A 32 -13.81 -9.39 13.58
C VAL A 32 -13.98 -10.35 14.75
N GLU A 33 -14.27 -11.61 14.46
CA GLU A 33 -14.48 -12.65 15.50
C GLU A 33 -13.22 -12.93 16.31
N ARG A 34 -12.06 -12.95 15.68
CA ARG A 34 -10.75 -13.21 16.33
C ARG A 34 -9.99 -11.92 16.66
N ALA A 35 -10.67 -10.76 16.74
CA ALA A 35 -10.05 -9.47 16.99
C ALA A 35 -9.17 -9.46 18.24
N ASP A 36 -9.61 -10.05 19.34
CA ASP A 36 -8.84 -10.06 20.61
C ASP A 36 -7.52 -10.85 20.48
N GLN A 37 -7.49 -11.94 19.71
CA GLN A 37 -6.28 -12.70 19.41
C GLN A 37 -5.30 -11.87 18.57
N ILE A 38 -5.81 -11.17 17.54
CA ILE A 38 -5.00 -10.32 16.66
C ILE A 38 -4.42 -9.15 17.46
N LEU A 39 -5.23 -8.52 18.29
CA LEU A 39 -4.80 -7.37 19.11
C LEU A 39 -3.77 -7.76 20.17
N ALA A 40 -3.86 -8.97 20.75
CA ALA A 40 -2.84 -9.47 21.66
C ALA A 40 -1.48 -9.59 20.96
N ALA A 41 -1.44 -10.19 19.76
CA ALA A 41 -0.21 -10.27 18.96
C ALA A 41 0.30 -8.89 18.53
N ASN A 42 -0.59 -7.95 18.21
CA ASN A 42 -0.20 -6.59 17.88
C ASN A 42 0.38 -5.84 19.08
N ALA A 43 -0.12 -6.09 20.28
CA ALA A 43 0.45 -5.50 21.50
C ALA A 43 1.91 -5.94 21.73
N GLU A 44 2.29 -7.18 21.38
CA GLU A 44 3.68 -7.65 21.41
C GLU A 44 4.56 -6.84 20.44
N ASP A 45 4.10 -6.65 19.19
CA ASP A 45 4.82 -5.86 18.19
C ASP A 45 4.94 -4.38 18.61
N MET A 46 3.88 -3.79 19.16
CA MET A 46 3.87 -2.41 19.67
C MET A 46 4.83 -2.22 20.86
N ALA A 47 4.89 -3.19 21.76
CA ALA A 47 5.82 -3.14 22.90
C ALA A 47 7.27 -3.20 22.40
N ARG A 48 7.58 -4.08 21.44
CA ARG A 48 8.89 -4.17 20.82
C ARG A 48 9.26 -2.87 20.09
N GLY A 49 8.36 -2.31 19.27
CA GLY A 49 8.60 -1.07 18.55
C GLY A 49 8.89 0.12 19.46
N ARG A 50 8.20 0.22 20.60
CA ARG A 50 8.51 1.25 21.62
C ARG A 50 9.87 1.03 22.28
N ALA A 51 10.22 -0.21 22.60
CA ALA A 51 11.53 -0.54 23.17
C ALA A 51 12.68 -0.23 22.20
N GLU A 52 12.47 -0.37 20.90
CA GLU A 52 13.40 -0.02 19.83
C GLU A 52 13.36 1.47 19.43
N GLN A 53 12.64 2.31 20.17
CA GLN A 53 12.48 3.76 19.93
C GLN A 53 11.98 4.10 18.53
N MET A 54 11.06 3.28 18.00
CA MET A 54 10.40 3.55 16.73
C MET A 54 9.65 4.89 16.77
N SER A 55 9.73 5.68 15.69
CA SER A 55 9.01 6.96 15.60
C SER A 55 7.50 6.79 15.71
N ASP A 56 6.80 7.82 16.21
CA ASP A 56 5.34 7.81 16.39
C ASP A 56 4.60 7.50 15.11
N GLY A 57 5.07 8.01 13.95
CA GLY A 57 4.49 7.73 12.65
C GLY A 57 4.61 6.26 12.24
N LEU A 58 5.69 5.58 12.60
CA LEU A 58 5.85 4.14 12.36
C LEU A 58 5.04 3.31 13.35
N LEU A 59 4.96 3.74 14.60
CA LEU A 59 4.09 3.10 15.61
C LEU A 59 2.61 3.21 15.22
N ASP A 60 2.16 4.37 14.72
CA ASP A 60 0.79 4.52 14.22
C ASP A 60 0.48 3.57 13.05
N ARG A 61 1.43 3.38 12.14
CA ARG A 61 1.30 2.44 11.01
C ARG A 61 1.24 0.98 11.46
N LEU A 62 1.92 0.65 12.55
CA LEU A 62 1.98 -0.70 13.12
C LEU A 62 0.74 -1.03 13.95
N ALA A 63 0.15 -0.03 14.60
CA ALA A 63 -0.94 -0.19 15.56
C ALA A 63 -2.21 -0.73 14.90
N LEU A 64 -2.82 -1.75 15.51
CA LEU A 64 -4.17 -2.21 15.23
C LEU A 64 -5.10 -1.85 16.40
N THR A 65 -6.34 -1.57 16.08
CA THR A 65 -7.46 -1.37 17.03
C THR A 65 -8.67 -2.16 16.55
N LYS A 66 -9.68 -2.34 17.39
CA LYS A 66 -10.94 -2.98 16.96
C LYS A 66 -11.57 -2.25 15.77
N ASP A 67 -11.50 -0.93 15.75
CA ASP A 67 -12.07 -0.13 14.66
C ASP A 67 -11.23 -0.25 13.37
N ARG A 68 -9.88 -0.27 13.49
CA ARG A 68 -9.02 -0.55 12.34
C ARG A 68 -9.25 -1.96 11.78
N LEU A 69 -9.44 -2.98 12.63
CA LEU A 69 -9.77 -4.33 12.17
C LEU A 69 -11.12 -4.40 11.47
N ARG A 70 -12.14 -3.67 11.96
CA ARG A 70 -13.43 -3.53 11.24
C ARG A 70 -13.24 -2.87 9.89
N SER A 71 -12.50 -1.76 9.83
CA SER A 71 -12.21 -1.08 8.56
C SER A 71 -11.48 -1.99 7.56
N ILE A 72 -10.57 -2.86 8.03
CA ILE A 72 -9.90 -3.84 7.19
C ILE A 72 -10.91 -4.90 6.71
N ALA A 73 -11.79 -5.38 7.57
CA ALA A 73 -12.84 -6.33 7.19
C ALA A 73 -13.81 -5.72 6.16
N ASP A 74 -14.21 -4.46 6.35
CA ASP A 74 -15.06 -3.72 5.41
C ASP A 74 -14.36 -3.57 4.04
N ALA A 75 -13.05 -3.26 4.02
CA ALA A 75 -12.28 -3.20 2.78
C ALA A 75 -12.21 -4.56 2.06
N VAL A 76 -12.16 -5.69 2.80
CA VAL A 76 -12.26 -7.02 2.20
C VAL A 76 -13.65 -7.23 1.56
N LEU A 77 -14.72 -6.76 2.19
CA LEU A 77 -16.07 -6.82 1.63
C LEU A 77 -16.23 -5.92 0.39
N GLU A 78 -15.55 -4.78 0.33
CA GLU A 78 -15.46 -3.98 -0.90
C GLU A 78 -14.82 -4.76 -2.04
N ILE A 79 -13.74 -5.54 -1.77
CA ILE A 79 -13.12 -6.43 -2.77
C ILE A 79 -14.11 -7.52 -3.22
N VAL A 80 -14.95 -8.05 -2.33
CA VAL A 80 -16.02 -9.00 -2.70
C VAL A 80 -16.96 -8.39 -3.75
N ALA A 81 -17.31 -7.11 -3.60
CA ALA A 81 -18.21 -6.40 -4.50
C ALA A 81 -17.59 -6.07 -5.87
N LEU A 82 -16.26 -6.09 -6.00
CA LEU A 82 -15.59 -5.84 -7.27
C LEU A 82 -15.91 -6.94 -8.31
N PRO A 83 -15.98 -6.59 -9.59
CA PRO A 83 -16.08 -7.59 -10.66
C PRO A 83 -14.90 -8.57 -10.61
N ASP A 84 -15.16 -9.85 -10.87
CA ASP A 84 -14.10 -10.84 -10.99
C ASP A 84 -13.30 -10.57 -12.28
N PRO A 85 -11.98 -10.39 -12.20
CA PRO A 85 -11.18 -10.16 -13.40
C PRO A 85 -10.93 -11.42 -14.23
N VAL A 86 -11.04 -12.61 -13.63
CA VAL A 86 -10.72 -13.88 -14.28
C VAL A 86 -11.79 -14.23 -15.33
N GLY A 87 -11.36 -14.55 -16.54
CA GLY A 87 -12.24 -14.85 -17.66
C GLY A 87 -12.85 -13.64 -18.37
N GLN A 88 -12.51 -12.40 -17.94
CA GLN A 88 -12.94 -11.21 -18.66
C GLN A 88 -12.30 -11.14 -20.06
N VAL A 89 -13.12 -11.02 -21.10
CA VAL A 89 -12.66 -10.81 -22.47
C VAL A 89 -12.23 -9.35 -22.64
N VAL A 90 -10.92 -9.14 -22.87
CA VAL A 90 -10.35 -7.80 -23.09
C VAL A 90 -10.60 -7.32 -24.51
N ARG A 91 -10.46 -8.22 -25.48
CA ARG A 91 -10.75 -7.96 -26.90
C ARG A 91 -11.04 -9.27 -27.63
N GLY A 92 -11.73 -9.16 -28.75
CA GLY A 92 -11.95 -10.26 -29.66
C GLY A 92 -11.86 -9.79 -31.11
N SER A 93 -11.46 -10.69 -32.03
CA SER A 93 -11.40 -10.44 -33.45
C SER A 93 -11.78 -11.70 -34.21
N ARG A 94 -12.11 -11.51 -35.50
CA ARG A 94 -12.30 -12.60 -36.45
C ARG A 94 -11.32 -12.40 -37.61
N THR A 95 -10.56 -13.42 -37.92
CA THR A 95 -9.64 -13.40 -39.06
C THR A 95 -10.37 -13.55 -40.36
N ASP A 96 -9.71 -13.23 -41.48
CA ASP A 96 -10.27 -13.38 -42.86
C ASP A 96 -10.64 -14.82 -43.18
N ILE A 97 -9.98 -15.80 -42.57
CA ILE A 97 -10.25 -17.23 -42.69
C ILE A 97 -11.35 -17.72 -41.73
N GLY A 98 -11.97 -16.80 -40.97
CA GLY A 98 -13.10 -17.12 -40.10
C GLY A 98 -12.72 -17.56 -38.68
N LEU A 99 -11.42 -17.60 -38.29
CA LEU A 99 -10.99 -17.93 -36.95
C LEU A 99 -11.41 -16.84 -35.98
N ARG A 100 -12.03 -17.24 -34.86
CA ARG A 100 -12.37 -16.35 -33.75
C ARG A 100 -11.25 -16.37 -32.73
N VAL A 101 -10.67 -15.19 -32.44
CA VAL A 101 -9.61 -15.01 -31.46
C VAL A 101 -10.13 -14.14 -30.31
N THR A 102 -10.00 -14.61 -29.08
CA THR A 102 -10.31 -13.84 -27.86
C THR A 102 -9.08 -13.72 -26.99
N GLN A 103 -8.92 -12.55 -26.38
CA GLN A 103 -7.93 -12.32 -25.33
C GLN A 103 -8.65 -12.22 -24.00
N GLU A 104 -8.37 -13.15 -23.10
CA GLU A 104 -9.01 -13.24 -21.80
C GLU A 104 -8.00 -13.01 -20.66
N ARG A 105 -8.46 -12.45 -19.55
CA ARG A 105 -7.65 -12.31 -18.33
C ARG A 105 -7.57 -13.65 -17.62
N VAL A 106 -6.37 -14.02 -17.19
CA VAL A 106 -6.09 -15.23 -16.41
C VAL A 106 -5.28 -14.88 -15.16
N PRO A 107 -5.35 -15.68 -14.07
CA PRO A 107 -4.47 -15.51 -12.92
C PRO A 107 -3.00 -15.62 -13.31
N LEU A 108 -2.13 -14.91 -12.58
CA LEU A 108 -0.67 -15.01 -12.74
C LEU A 108 -0.12 -16.33 -12.19
N GLY A 109 -0.73 -16.83 -11.12
CA GLY A 109 -0.30 -18.04 -10.42
C GLY A 109 0.08 -17.77 -8.98
N VAL A 110 1.36 -17.83 -8.62
CA VAL A 110 1.88 -17.52 -7.30
C VAL A 110 2.49 -16.13 -7.29
N ILE A 111 1.96 -15.22 -6.48
CA ILE A 111 2.46 -13.86 -6.32
C ILE A 111 3.28 -13.78 -5.03
N GLY A 112 4.49 -13.24 -5.10
CA GLY A 112 5.26 -12.87 -3.93
C GLY A 112 5.06 -11.39 -3.61
N ILE A 113 4.79 -11.05 -2.35
CA ILE A 113 4.67 -9.65 -1.92
C ILE A 113 5.62 -9.40 -0.78
N ILE A 114 6.56 -8.45 -0.98
CA ILE A 114 7.53 -8.03 0.03
C ILE A 114 7.17 -6.60 0.45
N TYR A 115 6.87 -6.41 1.75
CA TYR A 115 6.35 -5.14 2.25
C TYR A 115 6.92 -4.77 3.61
N GLU A 116 6.82 -3.49 3.96
CA GLU A 116 7.23 -2.96 5.25
C GLU A 116 6.23 -3.29 6.37
N ALA A 117 6.54 -2.86 7.58
CA ALA A 117 5.76 -3.13 8.80
C ALA A 117 4.39 -2.42 8.79
N ARG A 118 3.44 -2.99 8.06
CA ARG A 118 2.03 -2.55 7.98
C ARG A 118 1.12 -3.77 8.00
N PRO A 119 0.57 -4.16 9.18
CA PRO A 119 -0.23 -5.38 9.29
C PRO A 119 -1.46 -5.43 8.36
N ASN A 120 -2.07 -4.29 8.04
CA ASN A 120 -3.19 -4.22 7.10
C ASN A 120 -2.82 -4.71 5.70
N VAL A 121 -1.58 -4.47 5.24
CA VAL A 121 -1.12 -4.89 3.91
C VAL A 121 -1.15 -6.42 3.78
N THR A 122 -0.97 -7.17 4.87
CA THR A 122 -1.11 -8.62 4.89
C THR A 122 -2.48 -9.06 4.38
N ILE A 123 -3.54 -8.40 4.85
CA ILE A 123 -4.92 -8.72 4.48
C ILE A 123 -5.26 -8.19 3.09
N ASP A 124 -4.87 -6.95 2.78
CA ASP A 124 -5.10 -6.32 1.47
C ASP A 124 -4.49 -7.18 0.36
N ALA A 125 -3.21 -7.56 0.53
CA ALA A 125 -2.47 -8.38 -0.41
C ALA A 125 -3.10 -9.78 -0.61
N ALA A 126 -3.46 -10.44 0.50
CA ALA A 126 -4.08 -11.75 0.46
C ALA A 126 -5.45 -11.71 -0.24
N SER A 127 -6.29 -10.73 0.10
CA SER A 127 -7.63 -10.61 -0.43
C SER A 127 -7.65 -10.31 -1.92
N LEU A 128 -6.81 -9.38 -2.39
CA LEU A 128 -6.67 -9.06 -3.81
C LEU A 128 -6.12 -10.25 -4.61
N ALA A 129 -5.13 -10.98 -4.07
CA ALA A 129 -4.59 -12.17 -4.71
C ALA A 129 -5.67 -13.24 -4.91
N ILE A 130 -6.43 -13.57 -3.85
CA ILE A 130 -7.53 -14.56 -3.91
C ILE A 130 -8.61 -14.13 -4.87
N LYS A 131 -9.05 -12.86 -4.84
CA LYS A 131 -10.07 -12.34 -5.78
C LYS A 131 -9.63 -12.53 -7.22
N ALA A 132 -8.35 -12.29 -7.52
CA ALA A 132 -7.76 -12.47 -8.84
C ALA A 132 -7.36 -13.93 -9.15
N GLY A 133 -7.71 -14.90 -8.31
CA GLY A 133 -7.44 -16.32 -8.52
C GLY A 133 -5.99 -16.75 -8.32
N ASN A 134 -5.19 -15.98 -7.58
CA ASN A 134 -3.77 -16.24 -7.32
C ASN A 134 -3.55 -16.74 -5.89
N ALA A 135 -2.52 -17.57 -5.68
CA ALA A 135 -1.94 -17.78 -4.37
C ALA A 135 -0.90 -16.70 -4.08
N VAL A 136 -0.64 -16.42 -2.79
CA VAL A 136 0.29 -15.39 -2.36
C VAL A 136 1.28 -15.90 -1.33
N ILE A 137 2.55 -15.52 -1.47
CA ILE A 137 3.59 -15.71 -0.47
C ILE A 137 3.99 -14.32 0.02
N LEU A 138 3.83 -14.09 1.32
CA LEU A 138 3.98 -12.81 1.97
C LEU A 138 5.33 -12.72 2.71
N ARG A 139 5.95 -11.55 2.65
CA ARG A 139 7.07 -11.19 3.51
C ARG A 139 6.87 -9.79 4.04
N GLY A 140 6.38 -9.69 5.26
CA GLY A 140 6.20 -8.43 5.98
C GLY A 140 7.47 -7.97 6.71
N GLY A 141 7.47 -6.70 7.12
CA GLY A 141 8.55 -6.16 7.95
C GLY A 141 8.62 -6.83 9.32
N SER A 142 9.84 -6.98 9.87
CA SER A 142 10.07 -7.65 11.16
C SER A 142 9.34 -7.00 12.34
N ALA A 143 9.06 -5.70 12.27
CA ALA A 143 8.33 -5.00 13.32
C ALA A 143 6.88 -5.50 13.50
N ALA A 144 6.24 -6.06 12.45
CA ALA A 144 4.87 -6.57 12.48
C ALA A 144 4.79 -8.11 12.54
N GLN A 145 5.85 -8.79 12.92
CA GLN A 145 5.97 -10.25 12.79
C GLN A 145 4.91 -11.03 13.57
N ALA A 146 4.62 -10.65 14.82
CA ALA A 146 3.61 -11.32 15.64
C ALA A 146 2.20 -11.10 15.06
N SER A 147 1.87 -9.86 14.71
CA SER A 147 0.61 -9.52 14.05
C SER A 147 0.41 -10.28 12.75
N ASN A 148 1.40 -10.25 11.85
CA ASN A 148 1.33 -10.91 10.55
C ASN A 148 1.09 -12.42 10.70
N ARG A 149 1.81 -13.08 11.62
CA ARG A 149 1.64 -14.51 11.88
C ARG A 149 0.19 -14.85 12.20
N VAL A 150 -0.43 -14.10 13.13
CA VAL A 150 -1.81 -14.36 13.55
C VAL A 150 -2.81 -14.00 12.44
N LEU A 151 -2.60 -12.88 11.73
CA LEU A 151 -3.45 -12.50 10.60
C LEU A 151 -3.46 -13.56 9.49
N ILE A 152 -2.29 -14.12 9.16
CA ILE A 152 -2.17 -15.19 8.16
C ILE A 152 -2.85 -16.47 8.65
N GLU A 153 -2.67 -16.85 9.92
CA GLU A 153 -3.38 -17.99 10.51
C GLU A 153 -4.90 -17.82 10.41
N VAL A 154 -5.42 -16.66 10.81
CA VAL A 154 -6.85 -16.31 10.70
C VAL A 154 -7.37 -16.46 9.27
N CYS A 155 -6.64 -15.94 8.29
CA CYS A 155 -7.02 -16.05 6.89
C CYS A 155 -6.99 -17.50 6.37
N ARG A 156 -5.99 -18.27 6.73
CA ARG A 156 -5.85 -19.69 6.34
C ARG A 156 -6.98 -20.55 6.88
N ASP A 157 -7.33 -20.35 8.16
CA ASP A 157 -8.45 -21.04 8.82
C ASP A 157 -9.78 -20.66 8.15
N ALA A 158 -9.98 -19.37 7.85
CA ALA A 158 -11.17 -18.89 7.18
C ALA A 158 -11.34 -19.52 5.78
N LEU A 159 -10.27 -19.60 4.98
CA LEU A 159 -10.31 -20.27 3.69
C LEU A 159 -10.66 -21.75 3.82
N THR A 160 -10.06 -22.45 4.78
CA THR A 160 -10.32 -23.86 5.04
C THR A 160 -11.78 -24.10 5.40
N SER A 161 -12.39 -23.23 6.20
CA SER A 161 -13.79 -23.35 6.64
C SER A 161 -14.80 -23.35 5.50
N VAL A 162 -14.43 -22.79 4.33
CA VAL A 162 -15.27 -22.73 3.13
C VAL A 162 -14.79 -23.64 2.00
N GLY A 163 -13.80 -24.52 2.27
CA GLY A 163 -13.29 -25.51 1.31
C GLY A 163 -12.27 -24.97 0.32
N LEU A 164 -11.68 -23.79 0.59
CA LEU A 164 -10.55 -23.26 -0.19
C LEU A 164 -9.21 -23.66 0.45
N PRO A 165 -8.13 -23.79 -0.33
CA PRO A 165 -6.85 -24.24 0.18
C PRO A 165 -6.22 -23.20 1.11
N ALA A 166 -5.86 -23.59 2.33
CA ALA A 166 -5.11 -22.74 3.27
C ALA A 166 -3.78 -22.26 2.70
N ASP A 167 -3.13 -23.09 1.88
CA ASP A 167 -1.84 -22.79 1.25
C ASP A 167 -1.93 -21.75 0.12
N ALA A 168 -3.11 -21.21 -0.14
CA ALA A 168 -3.29 -20.01 -0.96
C ALA A 168 -2.66 -18.77 -0.33
N ILE A 169 -2.49 -18.74 0.99
CA ILE A 169 -1.82 -17.66 1.73
C ILE A 169 -0.70 -18.28 2.56
N GLN A 170 0.53 -17.86 2.28
CA GLN A 170 1.73 -18.31 2.98
C GLN A 170 2.62 -17.13 3.35
N SER A 171 3.54 -17.32 4.31
CA SER A 171 4.51 -16.32 4.72
C SER A 171 5.91 -16.91 4.89
N VAL A 172 6.89 -16.06 4.63
CA VAL A 172 8.32 -16.30 4.89
C VAL A 172 8.89 -15.40 5.99
N ASP A 173 8.03 -14.80 6.80
CA ASP A 173 8.43 -13.84 7.84
C ASP A 173 9.40 -14.45 8.86
N GLU A 174 9.25 -15.74 9.19
CA GLU A 174 10.11 -16.46 10.11
C GLU A 174 11.58 -16.50 9.66
N TRP A 175 11.84 -16.44 8.35
CA TRP A 175 13.19 -16.42 7.78
C TRP A 175 13.73 -15.01 7.52
N GLY A 176 13.00 -13.96 7.88
CA GLY A 176 13.44 -12.58 7.79
C GLY A 176 13.99 -12.19 6.41
N ARG A 177 15.19 -11.60 6.39
CA ARG A 177 15.86 -11.18 5.13
C ARG A 177 16.24 -12.35 4.24
N ALA A 178 16.53 -13.52 4.81
CA ALA A 178 16.85 -14.72 4.03
C ALA A 178 15.61 -15.21 3.25
N GLY A 179 14.41 -15.13 3.86
CA GLY A 179 13.15 -15.41 3.20
C GLY A 179 12.89 -14.48 2.01
N ALA A 180 13.09 -13.17 2.18
CA ALA A 180 12.97 -12.20 1.08
C ALA A 180 13.92 -12.55 -0.09
N ARG A 181 15.19 -12.83 0.19
CA ARG A 181 16.17 -13.22 -0.83
C ARG A 181 15.78 -14.54 -1.53
N ALA A 182 15.24 -15.49 -0.79
CA ALA A 182 14.76 -16.75 -1.36
C ALA A 182 13.59 -16.48 -2.33
N MET A 183 12.64 -15.61 -1.99
CA MET A 183 11.54 -15.19 -2.87
C MET A 183 12.08 -14.55 -4.16
N MET A 184 13.00 -13.60 -4.07
CA MET A 184 13.61 -12.93 -5.23
C MET A 184 14.30 -13.91 -6.19
N ARG A 185 14.77 -15.05 -5.71
CA ARG A 185 15.47 -16.09 -6.48
C ARG A 185 14.57 -17.25 -6.92
N ALA A 186 13.32 -17.27 -6.48
CA ALA A 186 12.37 -18.37 -6.69
C ALA A 186 11.73 -18.39 -8.09
N ARG A 187 12.53 -18.13 -9.14
CA ARG A 187 12.08 -18.18 -10.54
C ARG A 187 11.49 -19.55 -10.88
N GLY A 188 10.31 -19.54 -11.49
CA GLY A 188 9.57 -20.76 -11.81
C GLY A 188 8.72 -21.28 -10.63
N ALA A 189 8.91 -20.80 -9.41
CA ALA A 189 8.09 -21.10 -8.24
C ALA A 189 7.19 -19.93 -7.83
N ILE A 190 7.67 -18.70 -8.03
CA ILE A 190 6.92 -17.44 -7.92
C ILE A 190 6.84 -16.84 -9.33
N ASP A 191 5.65 -16.38 -9.73
CA ASP A 191 5.39 -15.89 -11.09
C ASP A 191 5.58 -14.38 -11.22
N ALA A 192 5.33 -13.63 -10.13
CA ALA A 192 5.62 -12.20 -10.04
C ALA A 192 5.90 -11.79 -8.58
N LEU A 193 6.77 -10.78 -8.41
CA LEU A 193 7.03 -10.11 -7.14
C LEU A 193 6.46 -8.70 -7.17
N ILE A 194 5.84 -8.28 -6.06
CA ILE A 194 5.29 -6.94 -5.87
C ILE A 194 5.92 -6.33 -4.61
N PRO A 195 6.92 -5.44 -4.76
CA PRO A 195 7.46 -4.70 -3.62
C PRO A 195 6.50 -3.60 -3.16
N ARG A 196 6.40 -3.39 -1.84
CA ARG A 196 5.60 -2.32 -1.21
C ARG A 196 6.38 -1.69 -0.06
N GLY A 197 6.99 -0.53 -0.30
CA GLY A 197 7.80 0.15 0.71
C GLY A 197 8.53 1.35 0.17
N GLY A 198 9.56 1.80 0.87
CA GLY A 198 10.41 2.91 0.44
C GLY A 198 11.30 2.54 -0.75
N ALA A 199 11.85 3.57 -1.41
CA ALA A 199 12.69 3.45 -2.60
C ALA A 199 13.83 2.42 -2.46
N GLY A 200 14.53 2.44 -1.32
CA GLY A 200 15.65 1.52 -1.07
C GLY A 200 15.24 0.04 -1.10
N LEU A 201 14.04 -0.31 -0.58
CA LEU A 201 13.53 -1.68 -0.66
C LEU A 201 13.14 -2.04 -2.10
N ILE A 202 12.46 -1.14 -2.80
CA ILE A 202 12.00 -1.35 -4.17
C ILE A 202 13.20 -1.54 -5.09
N ASN A 203 14.17 -0.64 -5.06
CA ASN A 203 15.38 -0.71 -5.87
C ASN A 203 16.16 -2.00 -5.63
N ALA A 204 16.37 -2.38 -4.37
CA ALA A 204 17.07 -3.63 -4.04
C ALA A 204 16.34 -4.88 -4.61
N ILE A 205 15.00 -4.89 -4.59
CA ILE A 205 14.23 -6.00 -5.16
C ILE A 205 14.32 -6.01 -6.69
N VAL A 206 14.23 -4.84 -7.34
CA VAL A 206 14.33 -4.72 -8.79
C VAL A 206 15.70 -5.18 -9.29
N GLU A 207 16.77 -4.77 -8.62
CA GLU A 207 18.14 -5.10 -8.99
C GLU A 207 18.50 -6.58 -8.73
N GLU A 208 18.05 -7.15 -7.60
CA GLU A 208 18.46 -8.49 -7.16
C GLU A 208 17.52 -9.62 -7.64
N SER A 209 16.30 -9.29 -8.10
CA SER A 209 15.30 -10.30 -8.40
C SER A 209 15.57 -11.03 -9.72
N ARG A 210 15.33 -12.35 -9.69
CA ARG A 210 15.26 -13.22 -10.87
C ARG A 210 13.82 -13.56 -11.26
N VAL A 211 12.88 -13.16 -10.43
CA VAL A 211 11.43 -13.25 -10.68
C VAL A 211 10.99 -11.91 -11.28
N PRO A 212 10.05 -11.88 -12.24
CA PRO A 212 9.50 -10.64 -12.75
C PRO A 212 8.96 -9.76 -11.62
N VAL A 213 9.32 -8.47 -11.62
CA VAL A 213 8.90 -7.51 -10.60
C VAL A 213 7.85 -6.56 -11.19
N ILE A 214 6.77 -6.37 -10.46
CA ILE A 214 5.76 -5.32 -10.72
C ILE A 214 5.97 -4.26 -9.65
N GLU A 215 6.72 -3.23 -10.00
CA GLU A 215 7.08 -2.16 -9.08
C GLU A 215 6.20 -0.91 -9.24
N THR A 216 6.17 -0.12 -8.18
CA THR A 216 5.70 1.28 -8.22
C THR A 216 6.89 2.18 -8.01
N GLY A 217 7.01 3.27 -8.78
CA GLY A 217 8.00 4.30 -8.52
C GLY A 217 7.72 5.05 -7.20
N THR A 218 8.69 5.81 -6.74
CA THR A 218 8.49 6.85 -5.73
C THR A 218 7.79 8.02 -6.42
N GLY A 219 6.71 8.52 -5.83
CA GLY A 219 6.00 9.68 -6.32
C GLY A 219 6.28 10.89 -5.43
N ASN A 220 6.39 12.06 -6.04
CA ASN A 220 6.33 13.35 -5.36
C ASN A 220 4.98 13.98 -5.72
N CYS A 221 4.11 14.16 -4.71
CA CYS A 221 2.74 14.62 -4.93
C CYS A 221 2.71 16.14 -5.09
N HIS A 222 2.39 16.57 -6.30
CA HIS A 222 2.35 17.97 -6.68
C HIS A 222 0.94 18.57 -6.61
N LEU A 223 0.84 19.78 -6.08
CA LEU A 223 -0.32 20.66 -6.23
C LEU A 223 0.07 21.85 -7.08
N TYR A 224 -0.68 22.13 -8.15
CA TYR A 224 -0.50 23.34 -8.96
C TYR A 224 -1.69 24.28 -8.79
N VAL A 225 -1.39 25.52 -8.41
CA VAL A 225 -2.37 26.60 -8.28
C VAL A 225 -2.25 27.51 -9.50
N ASP A 226 -3.17 27.36 -10.43
CA ASP A 226 -3.25 28.15 -11.66
C ASP A 226 -3.71 29.60 -11.41
N ALA A 227 -3.44 30.51 -12.35
CA ALA A 227 -3.89 31.91 -12.29
C ALA A 227 -5.42 32.04 -12.17
N SER A 228 -6.16 31.08 -12.72
CA SER A 228 -7.63 31.03 -12.70
C SER A 228 -8.23 30.29 -11.51
N ALA A 229 -7.38 29.78 -10.59
CA ALA A 229 -7.83 28.97 -9.47
C ALA A 229 -8.65 29.81 -8.45
N ASP A 230 -9.64 29.16 -7.84
CA ASP A 230 -10.24 29.64 -6.60
C ASP A 230 -9.22 29.48 -5.46
N LEU A 231 -8.68 30.61 -5.01
CA LEU A 231 -7.57 30.61 -4.04
C LEU A 231 -8.02 30.17 -2.65
N GLU A 232 -9.25 30.36 -2.25
CA GLU A 232 -9.79 29.88 -0.97
C GLU A 232 -9.90 28.36 -0.99
N ALA A 233 -10.43 27.79 -2.07
CA ALA A 233 -10.48 26.36 -2.27
C ALA A 233 -9.08 25.74 -2.35
N ALA A 234 -8.12 26.37 -3.08
CA ALA A 234 -6.75 25.92 -3.18
C ALA A 234 -6.04 25.88 -1.81
N GLU A 235 -6.28 26.89 -0.97
CA GLU A 235 -5.75 26.95 0.41
C GLU A 235 -6.32 25.84 1.28
N ALA A 236 -7.61 25.58 1.22
CA ALA A 236 -8.24 24.47 1.95
C ALA A 236 -7.69 23.10 1.50
N ILE A 237 -7.46 22.93 0.19
CA ILE A 237 -6.91 21.68 -0.38
C ILE A 237 -5.48 21.46 0.10
N ILE A 238 -4.58 22.46 0.01
CA ILE A 238 -3.18 22.27 0.42
C ILE A 238 -3.08 22.00 1.92
N MET A 239 -3.88 22.68 2.74
CA MET A 239 -3.93 22.42 4.18
C MET A 239 -4.36 20.99 4.47
N ASN A 240 -5.44 20.50 3.88
CA ASN A 240 -5.88 19.13 4.06
C ASN A 240 -4.84 18.13 3.56
N ALA A 241 -4.33 18.32 2.33
CA ALA A 241 -3.40 17.40 1.68
C ALA A 241 -2.05 17.28 2.41
N LYS A 242 -1.62 18.35 3.13
CA LYS A 242 -0.35 18.34 3.86
C LYS A 242 -0.48 18.00 5.35
N THR A 243 -1.62 18.28 5.99
CA THR A 243 -1.71 18.20 7.46
C THR A 243 -2.63 17.10 7.98
N GLN A 244 -3.54 16.57 7.17
CA GLN A 244 -4.47 15.53 7.60
C GLN A 244 -3.75 14.23 8.01
N ARG A 245 -2.80 13.76 7.20
CA ARG A 245 -2.02 12.55 7.46
C ARG A 245 -0.72 12.55 6.66
N VAL A 246 0.35 13.05 7.24
CA VAL A 246 1.65 13.23 6.57
C VAL A 246 2.36 11.92 6.19
N GLY A 247 1.98 10.82 6.81
CA GLY A 247 2.65 9.51 6.61
C GLY A 247 2.10 8.68 5.45
N VAL A 248 1.28 9.23 4.56
CA VAL A 248 0.72 8.52 3.40
C VAL A 248 1.40 8.97 2.10
N CYS A 249 1.43 8.06 1.10
CA CYS A 249 2.12 8.30 -0.17
C CYS A 249 1.44 9.34 -1.08
N ASN A 250 0.24 9.81 -0.72
CA ASN A 250 -0.50 10.87 -1.44
C ASN A 250 -0.64 12.16 -0.64
N ALA A 251 0.13 12.33 0.45
CA ALA A 251 0.28 13.63 1.09
C ALA A 251 1.01 14.59 0.14
N ALA A 252 0.60 15.87 0.12
CA ALA A 252 1.26 16.85 -0.73
C ALA A 252 2.71 17.09 -0.29
N GLU A 253 3.62 17.12 -1.25
CA GLU A 253 5.05 17.34 -1.04
C GLU A 253 5.51 18.61 -1.77
N THR A 254 5.00 18.86 -2.97
CA THR A 254 5.37 20.00 -3.80
C THR A 254 4.17 20.89 -4.07
N LEU A 255 4.32 22.18 -3.85
CA LEU A 255 3.35 23.21 -4.18
C LEU A 255 3.92 24.11 -5.29
N LEU A 256 3.28 24.11 -6.45
CA LEU A 256 3.57 24.98 -7.58
C LEU A 256 2.49 26.05 -7.68
N VAL A 257 2.89 27.31 -7.87
CA VAL A 257 1.95 28.44 -7.91
C VAL A 257 2.25 29.33 -9.11
N HIS A 258 1.20 29.65 -9.90
CA HIS A 258 1.33 30.59 -11.01
C HIS A 258 1.75 31.97 -10.51
N THR A 259 2.67 32.63 -11.21
CA THR A 259 3.28 33.90 -10.79
C THR A 259 2.26 35.02 -10.52
N ASP A 260 1.19 35.09 -11.32
CA ASP A 260 0.16 36.13 -11.20
C ASP A 260 -0.64 36.07 -9.87
N VAL A 261 -0.68 34.91 -9.22
CA VAL A 261 -1.39 34.72 -7.96
C VAL A 261 -0.45 34.46 -6.79
N ALA A 262 0.85 34.28 -7.04
CA ALA A 262 1.84 33.86 -6.05
C ALA A 262 1.86 34.80 -4.84
N GLN A 263 1.94 36.12 -5.06
CA GLN A 263 2.03 37.13 -3.98
C GLN A 263 0.84 37.04 -3.02
N ARG A 264 -0.36 36.85 -3.56
CA ARG A 264 -1.60 36.79 -2.75
C ARG A 264 -1.80 35.43 -2.09
N PHE A 265 -1.54 34.35 -2.84
CA PHE A 265 -1.80 33.00 -2.36
C PHE A 265 -0.75 32.50 -1.37
N LEU A 266 0.54 32.69 -1.65
CA LEU A 266 1.63 32.12 -0.83
C LEU A 266 1.65 32.70 0.58
N VAL A 267 1.38 34.01 0.76
CA VAL A 267 1.34 34.61 2.11
C VAL A 267 0.29 33.93 2.96
N ALA A 268 -0.93 33.73 2.45
CA ALA A 268 -2.03 33.11 3.18
C ALA A 268 -1.74 31.60 3.46
N ALA A 269 -1.38 30.86 2.42
CA ALA A 269 -1.14 29.42 2.51
C ALA A 269 0.03 29.09 3.43
N ILE A 270 1.16 29.79 3.28
CA ILE A 270 2.37 29.57 4.09
C ILE A 270 2.13 29.96 5.56
N THR A 271 1.43 31.06 5.84
CA THR A 271 1.03 31.41 7.20
C THR A 271 0.30 30.25 7.89
N ARG A 272 -0.67 29.63 7.21
CA ARG A 272 -1.43 28.52 7.78
C ARG A 272 -0.61 27.25 7.92
N LEU A 273 0.22 26.93 6.90
CA LEU A 273 1.09 25.75 6.93
C LEU A 273 2.11 25.84 8.06
N THR A 274 2.80 26.97 8.23
CA THR A 274 3.79 27.18 9.32
C THR A 274 3.11 27.19 10.69
N THR A 275 1.92 27.75 10.83
CA THR A 275 1.11 27.67 12.06
C THR A 275 0.74 26.22 12.40
N ALA A 276 0.58 25.36 11.39
CA ALA A 276 0.35 23.92 11.57
C ALA A 276 1.64 23.11 11.78
N GLY A 277 2.81 23.77 11.93
CA GLY A 277 4.10 23.12 12.17
C GLY A 277 4.77 22.55 10.91
N VAL A 278 4.39 23.01 9.72
CA VAL A 278 5.01 22.57 8.45
C VAL A 278 6.19 23.47 8.11
N THR A 279 7.38 22.90 7.96
CA THR A 279 8.56 23.58 7.42
C THR A 279 8.44 23.66 5.90
N ILE A 280 8.73 24.83 5.33
CA ILE A 280 8.64 25.10 3.90
C ILE A 280 10.04 25.23 3.32
N HIS A 281 10.41 24.34 2.42
CA HIS A 281 11.58 24.47 1.55
C HIS A 281 11.18 25.34 0.36
N ALA A 282 11.62 26.59 0.36
CA ALA A 282 11.14 27.61 -0.55
C ALA A 282 12.21 28.07 -1.55
N ASP A 283 11.80 28.26 -2.80
CA ASP A 283 12.63 28.89 -3.81
C ASP A 283 12.90 30.39 -3.50
N GLU A 284 13.76 31.03 -4.25
CA GLU A 284 14.14 32.44 -4.03
C GLU A 284 12.95 33.39 -4.14
N VAL A 285 12.04 33.13 -5.09
CA VAL A 285 10.87 33.97 -5.33
C VAL A 285 9.89 33.84 -4.17
N THR A 286 9.60 32.65 -3.74
CA THR A 286 8.73 32.39 -2.60
C THR A 286 9.30 33.03 -1.34
N ARG A 287 10.60 32.87 -1.08
CA ARG A 287 11.25 33.49 0.08
C ARG A 287 11.13 35.01 0.05
N ALA A 288 11.34 35.63 -1.09
CA ALA A 288 11.20 37.10 -1.24
C ALA A 288 9.75 37.56 -1.01
N ILE A 289 8.73 36.73 -1.35
CA ILE A 289 7.33 37.06 -1.12
C ILE A 289 6.98 37.02 0.37
N VAL A 290 7.55 36.07 1.13
CA VAL A 290 7.21 35.87 2.54
C VAL A 290 8.14 36.60 3.50
N ASP A 291 9.24 37.17 3.00
CA ASP A 291 10.21 37.94 3.82
C ASP A 291 9.52 39.11 4.51
N GLY A 292 9.81 39.26 5.81
CA GLY A 292 9.25 40.34 6.63
C GLY A 292 7.74 40.25 6.92
N GLN A 293 7.08 39.14 6.58
CA GLN A 293 5.66 38.92 6.91
C GLN A 293 5.50 38.55 8.41
N PRO A 294 4.85 39.40 9.22
CA PRO A 294 4.78 39.18 10.67
C PRO A 294 4.03 37.92 11.11
N SER A 295 3.19 37.38 10.21
CA SER A 295 2.39 36.18 10.44
C SER A 295 3.11 34.87 10.14
N ILE A 296 4.32 34.94 9.59
CA ILE A 296 5.08 33.76 9.16
C ILE A 296 6.33 33.63 10.05
N ASP A 297 6.49 32.46 10.67
CA ASP A 297 7.69 32.13 11.42
C ASP A 297 8.85 31.91 10.44
N ALA A 298 9.84 32.82 10.48
CA ALA A 298 11.01 32.78 9.59
C ALA A 298 11.85 31.50 9.76
N ASP A 299 11.88 30.92 10.94
CA ASP A 299 12.63 29.68 11.21
C ASP A 299 12.00 28.45 10.53
N MET A 300 10.74 28.57 10.09
CA MET A 300 10.03 27.54 9.33
C MET A 300 10.24 27.65 7.83
N ILE A 301 10.96 28.67 7.33
CA ILE A 301 11.23 28.88 5.92
C ILE A 301 12.71 28.62 5.63
N VAL A 302 13.00 27.55 4.93
CA VAL A 302 14.38 27.17 4.56
C VAL A 302 14.59 27.23 3.04
N PRO A 303 15.81 27.46 2.56
CA PRO A 303 16.10 27.43 1.13
C PRO A 303 15.84 26.03 0.55
N ALA A 304 15.15 25.95 -0.59
CA ALA A 304 15.02 24.72 -1.34
C ALA A 304 16.34 24.34 -2.02
N THR A 305 16.61 23.05 -2.08
CA THR A 305 17.76 22.43 -2.75
C THR A 305 17.31 21.29 -3.66
N GLU A 306 18.15 20.86 -4.61
CA GLU A 306 17.82 19.72 -5.48
C GLU A 306 17.52 18.43 -4.70
N THR A 307 18.13 18.26 -3.54
CA THR A 307 17.90 17.05 -2.70
C THR A 307 16.52 17.01 -2.04
N ASP A 308 15.76 18.09 -2.08
CA ASP A 308 14.38 18.13 -1.56
C ASP A 308 13.39 17.38 -2.48
N TRP A 309 13.84 17.03 -3.69
CA TRP A 309 13.03 16.31 -4.69
C TRP A 309 13.37 14.83 -4.82
N GLU A 310 14.38 14.33 -4.10
CA GLU A 310 14.86 12.94 -4.14
C GLU A 310 14.07 11.95 -3.25
#